data_7c7e8cfaabab292c25eef58a11d46548
#
_entry.id   7c7e8cfaabab292c25eef58a11d46548
#
_cell.length_a   1.000
_cell.length_b   1.000
_cell.length_c   1.000
_cell.angle_alpha   90.00
_cell.angle_beta   90.00
_cell.angle_gamma   90.00
#
_symmetry.space_group_name_H-M   'P 1'
#
loop_
_entity.id
_entity.type
_entity.pdbx_description
1 polymer ?
#
loop_
_entity_poly.entity_id
_entity_poly.type
_entity_poly.pdbx_seq_one_letter_code
_entity_poly.pdbx_strand_id
1 'polypeptide(L)'
;MQIRLYIDEDTMSRSLMRGLRARGIDVISVSEEDTVGLDDAAQLELATKLNRVLCTSNTGDFYQLHTEYLEHGKIHAGIIFVSLTTAL
;
A
#
# COMPACT_ATOMS: atom_id res chain seq x y z
N MET A 1 -6.75 17.94 -3.99
CA MET A 1 -6.55 16.53 -4.28
C MET A 1 -6.14 15.82 -3.00
N GLN A 2 -6.86 14.78 -2.62
CA GLN A 2 -6.51 13.99 -1.45
C GLN A 2 -5.88 12.68 -1.89
N ILE A 3 -4.75 12.36 -1.24
CA ILE A 3 -4.14 11.04 -1.41
C ILE A 3 -4.93 10.05 -0.58
N ARG A 4 -5.30 8.95 -1.20
CA ARG A 4 -5.97 7.83 -0.53
C ARG A 4 -4.98 6.68 -0.48
N LEU A 5 -4.71 6.17 0.70
CA LEU A 5 -3.69 5.16 0.93
C LEU A 5 -4.29 3.80 1.29
N TYR A 6 -3.58 2.75 0.87
CA TYR A 6 -3.81 1.37 1.29
C TYR A 6 -2.48 0.85 1.84
N ILE A 7 -2.47 0.45 3.09
CA ILE A 7 -1.24 -0.05 3.73
C ILE A 7 -1.29 -1.57 3.78
N ASP A 8 -0.25 -2.21 3.25
CA ASP A 8 -0.18 -3.66 3.18
C ASP A 8 0.11 -4.28 4.54
N GLU A 9 0.00 -5.63 4.59
CA GLU A 9 0.12 -6.41 5.80
C GLU A 9 1.49 -6.25 6.47
N ASP A 10 2.56 -6.20 5.66
CA ASP A 10 3.92 -6.11 6.18
C ASP A 10 4.24 -4.74 6.78
N THR A 11 3.54 -3.72 6.37
CA THR A 11 3.83 -2.34 6.75
C THR A 11 2.86 -1.82 7.81
N MET A 12 1.72 -2.47 7.95
CA MET A 12 0.67 -2.00 8.85
C MET A 12 1.15 -1.90 10.29
N SER A 13 0.91 -0.74 10.91
CA SER A 13 1.07 -0.56 12.33
C SER A 13 0.00 0.39 12.84
N ARG A 14 -0.42 0.18 14.07
CA ARG A 14 -1.44 1.06 14.68
C ARG A 14 -0.94 2.49 14.83
N SER A 15 0.33 2.64 15.15
CA SER A 15 0.95 3.96 15.28
C SER A 15 0.94 4.71 13.97
N LEU A 16 1.31 4.03 12.88
CA LEU A 16 1.32 4.63 11.55
C LEU A 16 -0.09 5.03 11.13
N MET A 17 -1.06 4.13 11.30
CA MET A 17 -2.45 4.39 10.95
C MET A 17 -3.00 5.60 11.74
N ARG A 18 -2.73 5.62 13.04
CA ARG A 18 -3.18 6.71 13.90
C ARG A 18 -2.57 8.04 13.50
N GLY A 19 -1.27 8.04 13.21
CA GLY A 19 -0.57 9.25 12.82
C GLY A 19 -1.08 9.82 11.50
N LEU A 20 -1.31 8.94 10.53
CA LEU A 20 -1.83 9.38 9.23
C LEU A 20 -3.25 9.92 9.35
N ARG A 21 -4.10 9.24 10.11
CA ARG A 21 -5.48 9.67 10.32
C ARG A 21 -5.56 10.97 11.10
N ALA A 22 -4.68 11.16 12.07
CA ALA A 22 -4.62 12.42 12.82
C ALA A 22 -4.28 13.61 11.92
N ARG A 23 -3.65 13.37 10.80
CA ARG A 23 -3.32 14.41 9.81
C ARG A 23 -4.36 14.54 8.70
N GLY A 24 -5.49 13.85 8.85
CA GLY A 24 -6.57 13.93 7.87
C GLY A 24 -6.35 13.11 6.62
N ILE A 25 -5.42 12.15 6.62
CA ILE A 25 -5.15 11.33 5.45
C ILE A 25 -6.12 10.14 5.42
N ASP A 26 -6.73 9.93 4.27
CA ASP A 26 -7.64 8.80 4.06
C ASP A 26 -6.80 7.53 3.85
N VAL A 27 -6.75 6.69 4.87
CA VAL A 27 -5.94 5.48 4.85
C VAL A 27 -6.74 4.30 5.37
N ILE A 28 -6.60 3.16 4.68
CA ILE A 28 -7.12 1.88 5.14
C ILE A 28 -5.97 0.88 5.20
N SER A 29 -6.16 -0.17 5.95
CA SER A 29 -5.19 -1.26 6.03
C SER A 29 -5.85 -2.57 5.61
N VAL A 30 -5.01 -3.56 5.32
CA VAL A 30 -5.46 -4.88 4.93
C VAL A 30 -6.40 -5.50 5.97
N SER A 31 -6.14 -5.28 7.25
CA SER A 31 -6.96 -5.86 8.31
C SER A 31 -8.36 -5.24 8.38
N GLU A 32 -8.49 -3.97 8.01
CA GLU A 32 -9.78 -3.28 8.02
C GLU A 32 -10.66 -3.73 6.87
N GLU A 33 -10.07 -4.15 5.77
CA GLU A 33 -10.80 -4.63 4.60
C GLU A 33 -10.95 -6.14 4.59
N ASP A 34 -10.60 -6.79 5.70
CA ASP A 34 -10.68 -8.25 5.84
C ASP A 34 -9.94 -8.99 4.72
N THR A 35 -8.79 -8.44 4.34
CA THR A 35 -8.00 -8.98 3.23
C THR A 35 -6.67 -9.57 3.69
N VAL A 36 -6.56 -9.86 4.99
CA VAL A 36 -5.36 -10.50 5.53
C VAL A 36 -5.14 -11.85 4.84
N GLY A 37 -3.91 -12.09 4.42
CA GLY A 37 -3.55 -13.32 3.73
C GLY A 37 -3.55 -13.23 2.22
N LEU A 38 -3.93 -12.08 1.65
CA LEU A 38 -3.79 -11.89 0.21
C LEU A 38 -2.31 -11.80 -0.17
N ASP A 39 -1.96 -12.35 -1.32
CA ASP A 39 -0.61 -12.18 -1.83
C ASP A 39 -0.41 -10.74 -2.35
N ASP A 40 0.85 -10.41 -2.66
CA ASP A 40 1.22 -9.06 -3.05
C ASP A 40 0.49 -8.59 -4.32
N ALA A 41 0.36 -9.47 -5.29
CA ALA A 41 -0.33 -9.15 -6.55
C ALA A 41 -1.81 -8.83 -6.30
N ALA A 42 -2.46 -9.61 -5.45
CA ALA A 42 -3.86 -9.39 -5.10
C ALA A 42 -4.04 -8.10 -4.31
N GLN A 43 -3.10 -7.77 -3.43
CA GLN A 43 -3.16 -6.52 -2.69
C GLN A 43 -3.02 -5.30 -3.60
N LEU A 44 -2.12 -5.34 -4.58
CA LEU A 44 -1.97 -4.25 -5.54
C LEU A 44 -3.23 -4.12 -6.39
N GLU A 45 -3.81 -5.23 -6.80
CA GLU A 45 -5.04 -5.23 -7.56
C GLU A 45 -6.19 -4.61 -6.77
N LEU A 46 -6.32 -4.96 -5.50
CA LEU A 46 -7.36 -4.41 -4.64
C LEU A 46 -7.16 -2.91 -4.43
N ALA A 47 -5.94 -2.48 -4.14
CA ALA A 47 -5.64 -1.05 -3.98
C ALA A 47 -6.01 -0.28 -5.26
N THR A 48 -5.72 -0.85 -6.41
CA THR A 48 -6.05 -0.26 -7.69
C THR A 48 -7.56 -0.11 -7.88
N LYS A 49 -8.31 -1.16 -7.54
CA LYS A 49 -9.79 -1.12 -7.61
C LYS A 49 -10.37 -0.06 -6.71
N LEU A 50 -9.77 0.13 -5.54
CA LEU A 50 -10.22 1.13 -4.58
C LEU A 50 -9.69 2.52 -4.90
N ASN A 51 -8.93 2.65 -5.95
CA ASN A 51 -8.27 3.90 -6.36
C ASN A 51 -7.42 4.47 -5.22
N ARG A 52 -6.63 3.61 -4.60
CA ARG A 52 -5.75 3.95 -3.50
C ARG A 52 -4.30 3.68 -3.86
N VAL A 53 -3.42 4.54 -3.37
CA VAL A 53 -1.97 4.35 -3.50
C VAL A 53 -1.55 3.30 -2.47
N LEU A 54 -0.83 2.28 -2.93
CA LEU A 54 -0.33 1.24 -2.04
C LEU A 54 0.92 1.74 -1.31
N CYS A 55 0.94 1.57 0.00
CA CYS A 55 2.07 1.94 0.84
C CYS A 55 2.66 0.66 1.43
N THR A 56 3.91 0.36 1.13
CA THR A 56 4.54 -0.91 1.50
C THR A 56 6.01 -0.73 1.86
N SER A 57 6.49 -1.59 2.75
CA SER A 57 7.92 -1.72 3.04
C SER A 57 8.57 -2.84 2.22
N ASN A 58 7.78 -3.66 1.53
CA ASN A 58 8.27 -4.76 0.71
C ASN A 58 8.69 -4.26 -0.67
N THR A 59 9.85 -3.61 -0.72
CA THR A 59 10.32 -2.91 -1.92
C THR A 59 10.54 -3.86 -3.10
N GLY A 60 11.19 -5.00 -2.85
CA GLY A 60 11.56 -5.91 -3.94
C GLY A 60 10.37 -6.46 -4.69
N ASP A 61 9.42 -7.02 -3.98
CA ASP A 61 8.27 -7.69 -4.59
C ASP A 61 7.35 -6.69 -5.30
N PHE A 62 7.08 -5.55 -4.67
CA PHE A 62 6.19 -4.57 -5.28
C PHE A 62 6.86 -3.79 -6.40
N TYR A 63 8.17 -3.64 -6.38
CA TYR A 63 8.88 -3.06 -7.52
C TYR A 63 8.74 -3.97 -8.73
N GLN A 64 8.86 -5.28 -8.54
CA GLN A 64 8.67 -6.25 -9.63
C GLN A 64 7.25 -6.20 -10.18
N LEU A 65 6.25 -6.12 -9.31
CA LEU A 65 4.86 -5.99 -9.75
C LEU A 65 4.62 -4.70 -10.53
N HIS A 66 5.22 -3.60 -10.10
CA HIS A 66 5.16 -2.35 -10.83
C HIS A 66 5.72 -2.50 -12.25
N THR A 67 6.87 -3.17 -12.37
CA THR A 67 7.49 -3.44 -13.67
C THR A 67 6.57 -4.29 -14.55
N GLU A 68 5.96 -5.34 -13.97
CA GLU A 68 5.03 -6.18 -14.71
C GLU A 68 3.81 -5.40 -15.20
N TYR A 69 3.30 -4.48 -14.37
CA TYR A 69 2.20 -3.62 -14.78
C TYR A 69 2.58 -2.77 -15.98
N LEU A 70 3.77 -2.19 -15.96
CA LEU A 70 4.26 -1.39 -17.10
C LEU A 70 4.39 -2.24 -18.36
N GLU A 71 4.93 -3.44 -18.23
CA GLU A 71 5.13 -4.33 -19.36
C GLU A 71 3.82 -4.79 -20.00
N HIS A 72 2.75 -4.91 -19.22
CA HIS A 72 1.46 -5.38 -19.69
C HIS A 72 0.46 -4.26 -19.93
N GLY A 73 0.90 -3.01 -19.86
CA GLY A 73 0.02 -1.87 -20.08
C GLY A 73 -1.03 -1.69 -19.01
N LYS A 74 -0.81 -2.25 -17.82
CA LYS A 74 -1.73 -2.09 -16.69
C LYS A 74 -1.39 -0.84 -15.90
N ILE A 75 -2.41 -0.26 -15.28
CA ILE A 75 -2.27 0.95 -14.48
C ILE A 75 -2.66 0.67 -13.04
N HIS A 76 -1.88 1.19 -12.11
CA HIS A 76 -2.25 1.24 -10.70
C HIS A 76 -2.22 2.69 -10.22
N ALA A 77 -2.78 2.96 -9.03
CA ALA A 77 -2.89 4.33 -8.53
C ALA A 77 -1.56 4.90 -8.03
N GLY A 78 -0.58 4.04 -7.80
CA GLY A 78 0.73 4.42 -7.31
C GLY A 78 1.20 3.49 -6.20
N ILE A 79 2.50 3.47 -5.97
CA ILE A 79 3.12 2.69 -4.89
C ILE A 79 4.09 3.60 -4.17
N ILE A 80 3.95 3.68 -2.84
CA ILE A 80 4.90 4.37 -1.99
C ILE A 80 5.69 3.33 -1.22
N PHE A 81 7.01 3.35 -1.39
CA PHE A 81 7.90 2.47 -0.64
C PHE A 81 8.36 3.18 0.62
N VAL A 82 8.16 2.54 1.76
CA VAL A 82 8.57 3.09 3.05
C VAL A 82 9.63 2.21 3.67
N SER A 83 10.54 2.83 4.40
CA SER A 83 11.55 2.09 5.16
C SER A 83 11.05 1.93 6.59
N LEU A 84 11.07 0.69 7.09
CA LEU A 84 10.76 0.41 8.48
C LEU A 84 12.01 0.44 9.35
N THR A 85 13.14 0.81 8.77
CA THR A 85 14.39 0.94 9.53
C THR A 85 14.22 2.07 10.52
N THR A 86 14.25 1.75 11.80
CA THR A 86 14.28 2.76 12.84
C THR A 86 15.68 3.28 12.95
N ALA A 87 15.92 4.40 12.34
CA ALA A 87 17.19 5.11 12.56
C ALA A 87 16.97 5.95 13.81
N LEU A 88 17.68 5.62 14.83
CA LEU A 88 17.69 6.42 16.05
C LEU A 88 19.01 7.11 16.21
#